data_d1ef0e570dff3f7b4f539e9878625f53
#
_entry.id   d1ef0e570dff3f7b4f539e9878625f53
#
_cell.length_a   1.000
_cell.length_b   1.000
_cell.length_c   1.000
_cell.angle_alpha   90.00
_cell.angle_beta   90.00
_cell.angle_gamma   90.00
#
_symmetry.space_group_name_H-M   'P 1'
#
loop_
_entity.id
_entity.type
_entity.pdbx_description
1 polymer ?
#
loop_
_entity_poly.entity_id
_entity_poly.type
_entity_poly.pdbx_seq_one_letter_code
_entity_poly.pdbx_strand_id
1 'polypeptide(L)'
;MNTVIDLFSRHGYMLELLVCVAATTWKLERRERFWARLAGMLLAEGCFIIVWDQVPHDLYTEALRTFLLWSIAAVGIGLCFRIAAAWAVFYATAAGTMQHIIYRGAKLLQNAMFHFAHYGFWAWSEWVYLGLFVLLFVLAYWVFTRRLHSRNLGVLPGRTMTFILIGYQLSLNIFVNLFNAYSLGGDPHIFTLYSLFDEVTAVLLFFLLCEILERSDAEWDNAVLQQMMRQQRQQMELSKETVELINIKCHDIRKQLYTLGSRVPAEELDELKKAVDIYDSTVKTGSETLDVLLAERSIVCKGRGIQLDYMADGAKLSFLKPGEIYSLFGNALDNAIEAVTPLEPDRRYIGLQVRVERGMLVIRMENCMDETPRFVDGLPQTTKGDARWHGFGVKSIRRIVEQHGGTVTMQAGDGMFRLAALLPLK
;
A
#
# COMPACT_ATOMS: atom_id res chain seq x y z
N MET A 1 43.64 1.98 -22.12
CA MET A 1 43.26 2.52 -20.78
C MET A 1 42.82 3.96 -20.92
N ASN A 2 43.45 4.78 -21.74
CA ASN A 2 43.03 6.18 -21.96
C ASN A 2 41.65 6.33 -22.65
N THR A 3 41.25 5.39 -23.51
CA THR A 3 40.01 5.47 -24.30
C THR A 3 38.72 5.39 -23.41
N VAL A 4 38.76 4.60 -22.33
CA VAL A 4 37.60 4.48 -21.42
C VAL A 4 37.47 5.73 -20.59
N ILE A 5 38.58 6.31 -20.13
CA ILE A 5 38.61 7.55 -19.36
C ILE A 5 38.15 8.73 -20.22
N ASP A 6 38.60 8.81 -21.45
CA ASP A 6 38.15 9.82 -22.43
C ASP A 6 36.65 9.71 -22.72
N LEU A 7 36.14 8.51 -22.90
CA LEU A 7 34.70 8.27 -23.08
C LEU A 7 33.90 8.73 -21.83
N PHE A 8 34.39 8.39 -20.65
CA PHE A 8 33.71 8.77 -19.39
C PHE A 8 33.78 10.27 -19.13
N SER A 9 34.91 10.94 -19.46
CA SER A 9 35.01 12.39 -19.30
C SER A 9 34.11 13.18 -20.24
N ARG A 10 33.84 12.66 -21.47
CA ARG A 10 32.97 13.31 -22.45
C ARG A 10 31.49 12.99 -22.24
N HIS A 11 31.17 11.73 -21.88
CA HIS A 11 29.79 11.22 -21.85
C HIS A 11 29.34 10.72 -20.48
N GLY A 12 30.09 11.06 -19.41
CA GLY A 12 29.85 10.60 -18.03
C GLY A 12 28.44 10.86 -17.56
N TYR A 13 27.89 12.04 -17.83
CA TYR A 13 26.53 12.41 -17.44
C TYR A 13 25.48 11.40 -17.92
N MET A 14 25.53 10.94 -19.17
CA MET A 14 24.59 9.94 -19.69
C MET A 14 24.69 8.62 -18.94
N LEU A 15 25.91 8.10 -18.76
CA LEU A 15 26.12 6.81 -18.07
C LEU A 15 25.66 6.89 -16.60
N GLU A 16 25.96 7.97 -15.93
CA GLU A 16 25.56 8.24 -14.56
C GLU A 16 24.02 8.33 -14.43
N LEU A 17 23.38 9.06 -15.34
CA LEU A 17 21.94 9.18 -15.39
C LEU A 17 21.26 7.82 -15.64
N LEU A 18 21.77 7.02 -16.59
CA LEU A 18 21.25 5.67 -16.88
C LEU A 18 21.34 4.74 -15.67
N VAL A 19 22.47 4.77 -14.95
CA VAL A 19 22.64 3.99 -13.73
C VAL A 19 21.63 4.43 -12.65
N CYS A 20 21.42 5.74 -12.49
CA CYS A 20 20.41 6.27 -11.55
C CYS A 20 18.97 5.92 -11.98
N VAL A 21 18.67 5.97 -13.30
CA VAL A 21 17.37 5.51 -13.84
C VAL A 21 17.17 4.02 -13.53
N ALA A 22 18.16 3.19 -13.80
CA ALA A 22 18.08 1.76 -13.49
C ALA A 22 17.85 1.52 -11.99
N ALA A 23 18.55 2.25 -11.12
CA ALA A 23 18.38 2.16 -9.66
C ALA A 23 17.00 2.58 -9.18
N THR A 24 16.43 3.64 -9.75
CA THR A 24 15.12 4.16 -9.31
C THR A 24 13.94 3.38 -9.86
N THR A 25 14.09 2.71 -11.02
CA THR A 25 12.98 2.05 -11.73
C THR A 25 13.00 0.52 -11.68
N TRP A 26 14.02 -0.12 -11.09
CA TRP A 26 14.24 -1.57 -11.19
C TRP A 26 13.09 -2.44 -10.66
N LYS A 27 12.26 -1.96 -9.73
CA LYS A 27 11.10 -2.66 -9.19
C LYS A 27 9.79 -2.35 -9.92
N LEU A 28 9.79 -1.44 -10.88
CA LEU A 28 8.58 -1.11 -11.64
C LEU A 28 8.16 -2.28 -12.53
N GLU A 29 6.85 -2.41 -12.73
CA GLU A 29 6.29 -3.44 -13.61
C GLU A 29 6.69 -3.19 -15.06
N ARG A 30 7.37 -4.17 -15.67
CA ARG A 30 7.88 -4.07 -17.03
C ARG A 30 6.76 -4.27 -18.05
N ARG A 31 6.83 -3.51 -19.15
CA ARG A 31 5.95 -3.75 -20.30
C ARG A 31 6.44 -4.94 -21.14
N GLU A 32 5.56 -5.49 -21.95
CA GLU A 32 5.91 -6.50 -22.96
C GLU A 32 7.05 -6.01 -23.85
N ARG A 33 7.94 -6.92 -24.25
CA ARG A 33 9.15 -6.63 -25.02
C ARG A 33 10.07 -5.59 -24.38
N PHE A 34 10.18 -5.61 -23.05
CA PHE A 34 11.00 -4.68 -22.26
C PHE A 34 12.42 -4.53 -22.81
N TRP A 35 13.12 -5.64 -23.11
CA TRP A 35 14.50 -5.60 -23.59
C TRP A 35 14.63 -4.91 -24.95
N ALA A 36 13.68 -5.09 -25.87
CA ALA A 36 13.69 -4.41 -27.15
C ALA A 36 13.47 -2.89 -27.00
N ARG A 37 12.57 -2.48 -26.07
CA ARG A 37 12.31 -1.07 -25.77
C ARG A 37 13.50 -0.42 -25.09
N LEU A 38 14.15 -1.12 -24.16
CA LEU A 38 15.37 -0.67 -23.49
C LEU A 38 16.51 -0.51 -24.51
N ALA A 39 16.70 -1.48 -25.39
CA ALA A 39 17.69 -1.37 -26.46
C ALA A 39 17.41 -0.17 -27.39
N GLY A 40 16.14 0.07 -27.73
CA GLY A 40 15.73 1.24 -28.50
C GLY A 40 16.05 2.57 -27.79
N MET A 41 15.80 2.66 -26.48
CA MET A 41 16.15 3.83 -25.67
C MET A 41 17.67 4.06 -25.65
N LEU A 42 18.47 3.02 -25.38
CA LEU A 42 19.93 3.13 -25.33
C LEU A 42 20.50 3.51 -26.71
N LEU A 43 19.93 2.99 -27.78
CA LEU A 43 20.31 3.40 -29.15
C LEU A 43 19.95 4.85 -29.42
N ALA A 44 18.77 5.32 -28.99
CA ALA A 44 18.37 6.71 -29.17
C ALA A 44 19.32 7.67 -28.42
N GLU A 45 19.70 7.35 -27.19
CA GLU A 45 20.66 8.13 -26.40
C GLU A 45 22.07 8.10 -27.06
N GLY A 46 22.52 6.93 -27.50
CA GLY A 46 23.81 6.81 -28.21
C GLY A 46 23.84 7.61 -29.50
N CYS A 47 22.79 7.51 -30.32
CA CYS A 47 22.67 8.32 -31.55
C CYS A 47 22.63 9.81 -31.26
N PHE A 48 21.88 10.20 -30.22
CA PHE A 48 21.80 11.60 -29.78
C PHE A 48 23.17 12.16 -29.44
N ILE A 49 23.99 11.43 -28.68
CA ILE A 49 25.35 11.87 -28.32
C ILE A 49 26.25 12.01 -29.53
N ILE A 50 26.27 11.03 -30.46
CA ILE A 50 27.08 11.10 -31.67
C ILE A 50 26.72 12.33 -32.49
N VAL A 51 25.43 12.63 -32.61
CA VAL A 51 24.97 13.83 -33.33
C VAL A 51 25.36 15.10 -32.57
N TRP A 52 25.27 15.08 -31.25
CA TRP A 52 25.54 16.24 -30.40
C TRP A 52 27.01 16.60 -30.36
N ASP A 53 27.93 15.64 -30.51
CA ASP A 53 29.38 15.89 -30.60
C ASP A 53 29.76 16.79 -31.78
N GLN A 54 28.86 16.97 -32.75
CA GLN A 54 29.03 17.90 -33.86
C GLN A 54 28.55 19.33 -33.54
N VAL A 55 27.86 19.54 -32.41
CA VAL A 55 27.33 20.83 -32.00
C VAL A 55 28.38 21.60 -31.20
N PRO A 56 28.55 22.92 -31.41
CA PRO A 56 29.46 23.72 -30.59
C PRO A 56 29.11 23.64 -29.12
N HIS A 57 30.11 23.45 -28.28
CA HIS A 57 29.94 23.36 -26.81
C HIS A 57 29.94 24.76 -26.19
N ASP A 58 28.79 25.37 -26.09
CA ASP A 58 28.55 26.61 -25.39
C ASP A 58 27.57 26.42 -24.22
N LEU A 59 27.34 27.48 -23.43
CA LEU A 59 26.42 27.46 -22.29
C LEU A 59 25.02 26.92 -22.64
N TYR A 60 24.46 27.38 -23.74
CA TYR A 60 23.08 27.08 -24.13
C TYR A 60 22.96 25.66 -24.66
N THR A 61 23.94 25.24 -25.46
CA THR A 61 23.98 23.90 -26.04
C THR A 61 24.20 22.84 -24.97
N GLU A 62 25.04 23.08 -23.96
CA GLU A 62 25.23 22.16 -22.85
C GLU A 62 23.98 22.02 -21.96
N ALA A 63 23.31 23.15 -21.66
CA ALA A 63 22.05 23.12 -20.92
C ALA A 63 20.96 22.38 -21.70
N LEU A 64 20.89 22.59 -23.02
CA LEU A 64 19.95 21.89 -23.88
C LEU A 64 20.25 20.39 -23.98
N ARG A 65 21.53 20.01 -24.07
CA ARG A 65 21.97 18.61 -24.08
C ARG A 65 21.51 17.85 -22.87
N THR A 66 21.80 18.37 -21.67
CA THR A 66 21.44 17.70 -20.42
C THR A 66 19.94 17.59 -20.25
N PHE A 67 19.20 18.62 -20.66
CA PHE A 67 17.72 18.57 -20.63
C PHE A 67 17.13 17.58 -21.62
N LEU A 68 17.68 17.47 -22.84
CA LEU A 68 17.23 16.51 -23.84
C LEU A 68 17.55 15.07 -23.43
N LEU A 69 18.72 14.80 -22.86
CA LEU A 69 19.05 13.47 -22.32
C LEU A 69 18.08 13.06 -21.19
N TRP A 70 17.79 13.95 -20.26
CA TRP A 70 16.78 13.72 -19.25
C TRP A 70 15.39 13.47 -19.85
N SER A 71 15.02 14.20 -20.91
CA SER A 71 13.74 14.02 -21.61
C SER A 71 13.65 12.67 -22.31
N ILE A 72 14.73 12.22 -22.96
CA ILE A 72 14.82 10.89 -23.58
C ILE A 72 14.69 9.80 -22.50
N ALA A 73 15.35 9.96 -21.35
CA ALA A 73 15.21 9.04 -20.23
C ALA A 73 13.76 8.98 -19.72
N ALA A 74 13.08 10.14 -19.58
CA ALA A 74 11.68 10.19 -19.14
C ALA A 74 10.74 9.46 -20.12
N VAL A 75 10.91 9.68 -21.42
CA VAL A 75 10.17 8.96 -22.47
C VAL A 75 10.50 7.46 -22.43
N GLY A 76 11.77 7.11 -22.31
CA GLY A 76 12.26 5.73 -22.22
C GLY A 76 11.63 4.98 -21.03
N ILE A 77 11.57 5.60 -19.86
CA ILE A 77 10.89 5.04 -18.68
C ILE A 77 9.41 4.77 -18.99
N GLY A 78 8.68 5.72 -19.57
CA GLY A 78 7.29 5.57 -19.97
C GLY A 78 7.04 4.47 -21.01
N LEU A 79 8.02 4.23 -21.90
CA LEU A 79 7.96 3.15 -22.90
C LEU A 79 8.31 1.78 -22.33
N CYS A 80 9.23 1.69 -21.36
CA CYS A 80 9.73 0.44 -20.79
C CYS A 80 8.83 -0.12 -19.68
N PHE A 81 8.17 0.75 -18.89
CA PHE A 81 7.41 0.36 -17.70
C PHE A 81 5.91 0.66 -17.84
N ARG A 82 5.08 -0.11 -17.09
CA ARG A 82 3.61 0.06 -17.07
C ARG A 82 3.21 1.17 -16.10
N ILE A 83 3.59 2.39 -16.42
CA ILE A 83 3.28 3.59 -15.63
C ILE A 83 2.70 4.70 -16.52
N ALA A 84 2.01 5.65 -15.90
CA ALA A 84 1.54 6.84 -16.59
C ALA A 84 2.69 7.83 -16.86
N ALA A 85 2.54 8.68 -17.88
CA ALA A 85 3.56 9.65 -18.28
C ALA A 85 4.00 10.57 -17.12
N ALA A 86 3.08 10.99 -16.25
CA ALA A 86 3.40 11.80 -15.08
C ALA A 86 4.36 11.09 -14.10
N TRP A 87 4.19 9.78 -13.91
CA TRP A 87 5.11 8.97 -13.13
C TRP A 87 6.46 8.78 -13.82
N ALA A 88 6.48 8.68 -15.15
CA ALA A 88 7.74 8.61 -15.89
C ALA A 88 8.58 9.88 -15.70
N VAL A 89 7.94 11.07 -15.77
CA VAL A 89 8.58 12.36 -15.44
C VAL A 89 9.05 12.38 -13.99
N PHE A 90 8.27 11.90 -13.04
CA PHE A 90 8.65 11.83 -11.63
C PHE A 90 9.92 10.99 -11.44
N TYR A 91 9.95 9.76 -11.95
CA TYR A 91 11.12 8.86 -11.83
C TYR A 91 12.35 9.40 -12.57
N ALA A 92 12.15 10.02 -13.73
CA ALA A 92 13.26 10.67 -14.45
C ALA A 92 13.84 11.85 -13.66
N THR A 93 12.98 12.66 -13.01
CA THR A 93 13.43 13.76 -12.15
C THR A 93 14.15 13.23 -10.91
N ALA A 94 13.61 12.19 -10.27
CA ALA A 94 14.27 11.55 -9.13
C ALA A 94 15.65 10.98 -9.50
N ALA A 95 15.76 10.32 -10.67
CA ALA A 95 17.04 9.81 -11.16
C ALA A 95 18.03 10.94 -11.50
N GLY A 96 17.55 12.01 -12.14
CA GLY A 96 18.38 13.19 -12.45
C GLY A 96 18.85 13.92 -11.18
N THR A 97 17.97 14.08 -10.19
CA THR A 97 18.35 14.67 -8.89
C THR A 97 19.34 13.79 -8.15
N MET A 98 19.13 12.46 -8.15
CA MET A 98 20.09 11.51 -7.56
C MET A 98 21.46 11.58 -8.24
N GLN A 99 21.49 11.59 -9.58
CA GLN A 99 22.73 11.75 -10.34
C GLN A 99 23.43 13.07 -9.98
N HIS A 100 22.66 14.16 -9.88
CA HIS A 100 23.19 15.48 -9.54
C HIS A 100 23.85 15.49 -8.15
N ILE A 101 23.18 14.95 -7.13
CA ILE A 101 23.72 14.82 -5.77
C ILE A 101 25.02 14.02 -5.78
N ILE A 102 25.06 12.87 -6.44
CA ILE A 102 26.24 12.02 -6.49
C ILE A 102 27.39 12.72 -7.21
N TYR A 103 27.12 13.33 -8.38
CA TYR A 103 28.12 14.05 -9.17
C TYR A 103 28.73 15.22 -8.39
N ARG A 104 27.88 16.10 -7.82
CA ARG A 104 28.35 17.26 -7.06
C ARG A 104 29.09 16.85 -5.78
N GLY A 105 28.53 15.90 -5.03
CA GLY A 105 29.17 15.36 -3.84
C GLY A 105 30.55 14.74 -4.15
N ALA A 106 30.67 13.98 -5.24
CA ALA A 106 31.94 13.40 -5.67
C ALA A 106 32.95 14.49 -6.07
N LYS A 107 32.51 15.52 -6.82
CA LYS A 107 33.38 16.65 -7.18
C LYS A 107 33.83 17.49 -5.98
N LEU A 108 32.93 17.73 -5.02
CA LEU A 108 33.30 18.45 -3.77
C LEU A 108 34.33 17.65 -2.96
N LEU A 109 34.14 16.35 -2.77
CA LEU A 109 35.08 15.49 -2.06
C LEU A 109 36.40 15.39 -2.81
N GLN A 110 36.37 15.24 -4.12
CA GLN A 110 37.55 15.22 -4.98
C GLN A 110 38.36 16.52 -4.80
N ASN A 111 37.72 17.68 -4.89
CA ASN A 111 38.38 18.99 -4.71
C ASN A 111 38.95 19.14 -3.28
N ALA A 112 38.24 18.73 -2.25
CA ALA A 112 38.72 18.73 -0.89
C ALA A 112 39.98 17.84 -0.73
N MET A 113 39.96 16.64 -1.29
CA MET A 113 41.11 15.72 -1.25
C MET A 113 42.33 16.32 -1.98
N PHE A 114 42.15 16.95 -3.14
CA PHE A 114 43.25 17.57 -3.87
C PHE A 114 43.79 18.84 -3.18
N HIS A 115 42.96 19.57 -2.44
CA HIS A 115 43.41 20.70 -1.66
C HIS A 115 44.35 20.30 -0.49
N PHE A 116 44.10 19.12 0.09
CA PHE A 116 44.91 18.60 1.22
C PHE A 116 46.06 17.71 0.75
N ALA A 117 45.99 17.08 -0.45
CA ALA A 117 47.01 16.18 -0.95
C ALA A 117 47.92 16.91 -1.98
N HIS A 118 49.14 17.26 -1.60
CA HIS A 118 50.09 17.93 -2.49
C HIS A 118 50.35 17.18 -3.80
N TYR A 119 50.14 17.84 -4.92
CA TYR A 119 50.59 17.69 -6.33
C TYR A 119 50.79 16.31 -6.99
N GLY A 120 50.95 15.21 -6.30
CA GLY A 120 51.19 13.90 -6.91
C GLY A 120 49.92 13.14 -7.42
N PHE A 121 48.74 13.57 -7.02
CA PHE A 121 47.48 12.86 -7.23
C PHE A 121 46.75 13.19 -8.55
N TRP A 122 47.16 14.21 -9.29
CA TRP A 122 46.49 14.68 -10.51
C TRP A 122 46.39 13.62 -11.61
N ALA A 123 47.40 12.74 -11.71
CA ALA A 123 47.38 11.64 -12.69
C ALA A 123 46.28 10.60 -12.44
N TRP A 124 45.70 10.58 -11.22
CA TRP A 124 44.67 9.64 -10.79
C TRP A 124 43.30 10.30 -10.59
N SER A 125 43.14 11.58 -10.96
CA SER A 125 41.96 12.38 -10.65
C SER A 125 40.63 11.71 -11.11
N GLU A 126 40.61 11.15 -12.30
CA GLU A 126 39.40 10.50 -12.85
C GLU A 126 39.07 9.20 -12.14
N TRP A 127 40.08 8.43 -11.71
CA TRP A 127 39.86 7.20 -10.93
C TRP A 127 39.36 7.50 -9.52
N VAL A 128 39.85 8.56 -8.89
CA VAL A 128 39.37 9.04 -7.59
C VAL A 128 37.92 9.47 -7.72
N TYR A 129 37.57 10.23 -8.76
CA TYR A 129 36.19 10.60 -9.04
C TYR A 129 35.29 9.39 -9.20
N LEU A 130 35.68 8.42 -10.03
CA LEU A 130 34.89 7.19 -10.27
C LEU A 130 34.69 6.40 -8.96
N GLY A 131 35.72 6.28 -8.12
CA GLY A 131 35.63 5.64 -6.81
C GLY A 131 34.67 6.33 -5.89
N LEU A 132 34.74 7.68 -5.81
CA LEU A 132 33.80 8.49 -5.02
C LEU A 132 32.38 8.42 -5.56
N PHE A 133 32.20 8.44 -6.88
CA PHE A 133 30.89 8.26 -7.51
C PHE A 133 30.25 6.94 -7.10
N VAL A 134 30.96 5.82 -7.21
CA VAL A 134 30.45 4.49 -6.82
C VAL A 134 30.10 4.45 -5.34
N LEU A 135 30.96 5.00 -4.46
CA LEU A 135 30.72 5.06 -3.03
C LEU A 135 29.44 5.84 -2.70
N LEU A 136 29.31 7.04 -3.25
CA LEU A 136 28.15 7.90 -3.06
C LEU A 136 26.90 7.30 -3.70
N PHE A 137 27.02 6.61 -4.84
CA PHE A 137 25.92 5.89 -5.46
C PHE A 137 25.37 4.79 -4.55
N VAL A 138 26.22 3.97 -3.93
CA VAL A 138 25.81 2.94 -2.98
C VAL A 138 25.09 3.56 -1.78
N LEU A 139 25.64 4.67 -1.24
CA LEU A 139 25.02 5.39 -0.14
C LEU A 139 23.67 5.98 -0.52
N ALA A 140 23.59 6.67 -1.66
CA ALA A 140 22.35 7.24 -2.19
C ALA A 140 21.32 6.17 -2.50
N TYR A 141 21.72 5.03 -3.07
CA TYR A 141 20.84 3.89 -3.29
C TYR A 141 20.25 3.39 -1.98
N TRP A 142 21.04 3.22 -0.93
CA TRP A 142 20.58 2.72 0.36
C TRP A 142 19.66 3.72 1.09
N VAL A 143 19.97 5.01 1.05
CA VAL A 143 19.19 6.06 1.74
C VAL A 143 17.90 6.40 0.97
N PHE A 144 18.00 6.56 -0.35
CA PHE A 144 16.94 7.15 -1.17
C PHE A 144 16.10 6.11 -1.93
N THR A 145 16.74 5.16 -2.60
CA THR A 145 16.01 4.25 -3.49
C THR A 145 15.08 3.29 -2.74
N ARG A 146 15.38 2.97 -1.47
CA ARG A 146 14.48 2.20 -0.62
C ARG A 146 13.16 2.93 -0.34
N ARG A 147 13.19 4.26 -0.24
CA ARG A 147 12.02 5.11 0.04
C ARG A 147 11.23 5.46 -1.22
N LEU A 148 11.88 5.52 -2.38
CA LEU A 148 11.25 5.77 -3.68
C LEU A 148 10.33 4.64 -4.18
N HIS A 149 10.01 3.68 -3.31
CA HIS A 149 9.19 2.52 -3.66
C HIS A 149 7.76 2.75 -3.20
N SER A 150 6.95 3.36 -4.07
CA SER A 150 5.51 3.36 -3.92
C SER A 150 4.94 1.96 -4.19
N ARG A 151 4.08 1.48 -3.29
CA ARG A 151 3.32 0.23 -3.47
C ARG A 151 2.17 0.40 -4.46
N ASN A 152 1.71 1.63 -4.66
CA ASN A 152 0.51 1.93 -5.45
C ASN A 152 0.73 3.15 -6.34
N LEU A 153 1.06 2.92 -7.61
CA LEU A 153 1.12 3.96 -8.66
C LEU A 153 -0.29 4.41 -9.13
N GLY A 154 -1.33 4.15 -8.33
CA GLY A 154 -2.72 4.40 -8.69
C GLY A 154 -3.16 5.86 -8.60
N VAL A 155 -2.51 6.68 -7.76
CA VAL A 155 -2.77 8.12 -7.69
C VAL A 155 -1.76 8.82 -8.57
N LEU A 156 -2.23 9.42 -9.65
CA LEU A 156 -1.39 10.18 -10.57
C LEU A 156 -0.88 11.45 -9.90
N PRO A 157 0.43 11.78 -10.04
CA PRO A 157 0.90 13.11 -9.73
C PRO A 157 0.04 14.13 -10.46
N GLY A 158 -0.48 15.12 -9.73
CA GLY A 158 -1.31 16.16 -10.34
C GLY A 158 -0.59 16.88 -11.49
N ARG A 159 -1.29 17.37 -12.48
CA ARG A 159 -0.71 18.11 -13.61
C ARG A 159 0.24 19.21 -13.15
N THR A 160 -0.18 19.97 -12.13
CA THR A 160 0.63 21.05 -11.52
C THR A 160 1.96 20.51 -10.99
N MET A 161 1.97 19.38 -10.33
CA MET A 161 3.19 18.75 -9.82
C MET A 161 4.12 18.34 -10.96
N THR A 162 3.59 17.74 -12.02
CA THR A 162 4.38 17.37 -13.21
C THR A 162 5.07 18.60 -13.83
N PHE A 163 4.36 19.73 -13.94
CA PHE A 163 4.95 20.99 -14.43
C PHE A 163 6.02 21.54 -13.49
N ILE A 164 5.81 21.46 -12.17
CA ILE A 164 6.82 21.87 -11.19
C ILE A 164 8.10 21.03 -11.32
N LEU A 165 7.99 19.71 -11.49
CA LEU A 165 9.13 18.83 -11.67
C LEU A 165 9.92 19.12 -12.95
N ILE A 166 9.23 19.35 -14.07
CA ILE A 166 9.86 19.74 -15.33
C ILE A 166 10.55 21.11 -15.18
N GLY A 167 9.86 22.09 -14.58
CA GLY A 167 10.39 23.42 -14.34
C GLY A 167 11.62 23.41 -13.44
N TYR A 168 11.59 22.59 -12.39
CA TYR A 168 12.74 22.39 -11.51
C TYR A 168 13.94 21.80 -12.27
N GLN A 169 13.73 20.72 -13.03
CA GLN A 169 14.80 20.08 -13.79
C GLN A 169 15.43 21.03 -14.81
N LEU A 170 14.60 21.85 -15.48
CA LEU A 170 15.06 22.87 -16.40
C LEU A 170 15.85 23.97 -15.67
N SER A 171 15.34 24.46 -14.54
CA SER A 171 16.01 25.50 -13.74
C SER A 171 17.36 25.02 -13.23
N LEU A 172 17.42 23.78 -12.70
CA LEU A 172 18.66 23.17 -12.23
C LEU A 172 19.72 23.13 -13.35
N ASN A 173 19.33 22.63 -14.54
CA ASN A 173 20.24 22.55 -15.68
C ASN A 173 20.75 23.92 -16.12
N ILE A 174 19.87 24.91 -16.23
CA ILE A 174 20.25 26.28 -16.62
C ILE A 174 21.19 26.86 -15.57
N PHE A 175 20.87 26.75 -14.29
CA PHE A 175 21.62 27.35 -13.20
C PHE A 175 23.03 26.77 -13.09
N VAL A 176 23.15 25.43 -13.18
CA VAL A 176 24.45 24.72 -13.18
C VAL A 176 25.33 25.15 -14.33
N ASN A 177 24.78 25.21 -15.54
CA ASN A 177 25.55 25.56 -16.74
C ASN A 177 25.92 27.06 -16.74
N LEU A 178 25.02 27.93 -16.29
CA LEU A 178 25.29 29.36 -16.11
C LEU A 178 26.45 29.61 -15.14
N PHE A 179 26.43 28.92 -13.99
CA PHE A 179 27.50 29.02 -13.01
C PHE A 179 28.84 28.54 -13.57
N ASN A 180 28.85 27.42 -14.27
CA ASN A 180 30.07 26.89 -14.89
C ASN A 180 30.62 27.82 -15.98
N ALA A 181 29.77 28.44 -16.80
CA ALA A 181 30.21 29.31 -17.90
C ALA A 181 30.70 30.68 -17.48
N TYR A 182 29.99 31.30 -16.55
CA TYR A 182 30.41 32.63 -16.07
C TYR A 182 31.55 32.57 -15.07
N SER A 183 32.00 31.30 -14.75
CA SER A 183 33.15 31.03 -13.92
C SER A 183 33.43 32.18 -12.91
N LEU A 184 32.43 32.47 -12.13
CA LEU A 184 32.63 33.22 -10.87
C LEU A 184 33.67 32.49 -10.02
N GLY A 185 34.21 31.40 -10.55
CA GLY A 185 35.19 30.46 -10.10
C GLY A 185 36.66 30.88 -10.24
N GLY A 186 36.95 32.16 -10.27
CA GLY A 186 38.30 32.62 -9.91
C GLY A 186 38.58 32.44 -8.43
N ASP A 187 37.52 32.43 -7.59
CA ASP A 187 37.66 32.26 -6.14
C ASP A 187 37.18 30.85 -5.71
N PRO A 188 38.07 29.98 -5.18
CA PRO A 188 37.71 28.65 -4.69
C PRO A 188 36.65 28.66 -3.60
N HIS A 189 36.56 29.73 -2.81
CA HIS A 189 35.57 29.86 -1.73
C HIS A 189 34.15 30.06 -2.28
N ILE A 190 34.02 30.89 -3.32
CA ILE A 190 32.72 31.12 -4.00
C ILE A 190 32.25 29.82 -4.65
N PHE A 191 33.14 29.08 -5.31
CA PHE A 191 32.83 27.79 -5.89
C PHE A 191 32.33 26.77 -4.84
N THR A 192 33.04 26.68 -3.72
CA THR A 192 32.71 25.76 -2.63
C THR A 192 31.37 26.13 -2.01
N LEU A 193 31.13 27.42 -1.70
CA LEU A 193 29.86 27.87 -1.13
C LEU A 193 28.68 27.61 -2.03
N TYR A 194 28.83 27.91 -3.32
CA TYR A 194 27.82 27.61 -4.34
C TYR A 194 27.50 26.09 -4.42
N SER A 195 28.56 25.27 -4.50
CA SER A 195 28.38 23.81 -4.62
C SER A 195 27.72 23.21 -3.38
N LEU A 196 28.03 23.74 -2.17
CA LEU A 196 27.35 23.34 -0.93
C LEU A 196 25.88 23.74 -0.93
N PHE A 197 25.55 24.97 -1.36
CA PHE A 197 24.16 25.41 -1.45
C PHE A 197 23.34 24.58 -2.44
N ASP A 198 23.90 24.31 -3.61
CA ASP A 198 23.32 23.49 -4.67
C ASP A 198 23.07 22.05 -4.16
N GLU A 199 24.04 21.46 -3.48
CA GLU A 199 23.94 20.12 -2.89
C GLU A 199 22.83 20.03 -1.83
N VAL A 200 22.79 20.99 -0.90
CA VAL A 200 21.75 21.06 0.14
C VAL A 200 20.37 21.19 -0.50
N THR A 201 20.24 22.03 -1.53
CA THR A 201 18.96 22.22 -2.23
C THR A 201 18.52 20.94 -2.94
N ALA A 202 19.44 20.24 -3.60
CA ALA A 202 19.16 18.98 -4.27
C ALA A 202 18.73 17.87 -3.29
N VAL A 203 19.42 17.77 -2.15
CA VAL A 203 19.06 16.81 -1.08
C VAL A 203 17.69 17.13 -0.49
N LEU A 204 17.39 18.39 -0.19
CA LEU A 204 16.07 18.81 0.32
C LEU A 204 14.95 18.47 -0.68
N LEU A 205 15.19 18.73 -1.97
CA LEU A 205 14.20 18.36 -2.98
C LEU A 205 14.01 16.86 -3.05
N PHE A 206 15.08 16.07 -2.94
CA PHE A 206 14.94 14.62 -2.98
C PHE A 206 14.12 14.09 -1.80
N PHE A 207 14.31 14.65 -0.60
CA PHE A 207 13.45 14.35 0.55
C PHE A 207 11.99 14.74 0.29
N LEU A 208 11.75 15.90 -0.33
CA LEU A 208 10.41 16.33 -0.71
C LEU A 208 9.75 15.34 -1.68
N LEU A 209 10.50 14.82 -2.66
CA LEU A 209 10.00 13.79 -3.59
C LEU A 209 9.63 12.50 -2.85
N CYS A 210 10.43 12.08 -1.86
CA CYS A 210 10.12 10.92 -1.03
C CYS A 210 8.85 11.14 -0.20
N GLU A 211 8.70 12.31 0.43
CA GLU A 211 7.52 12.68 1.24
C GLU A 211 6.24 12.67 0.40
N ILE A 212 6.31 13.17 -0.84
CA ILE A 212 5.17 13.16 -1.76
C ILE A 212 4.72 11.73 -2.07
N LEU A 213 5.67 10.79 -2.24
CA LEU A 213 5.34 9.39 -2.47
C LEU A 213 4.68 8.74 -1.25
N GLU A 214 5.27 8.92 -0.07
CA GLU A 214 4.74 8.37 1.17
C GLU A 214 3.31 8.90 1.45
N ARG A 215 3.09 10.19 1.20
CA ARG A 215 1.77 10.81 1.34
C ARG A 215 0.75 10.28 0.35
N SER A 216 1.14 10.11 -0.91
CA SER A 216 0.28 9.54 -1.95
C SER A 216 -0.17 8.11 -1.60
N ASP A 217 0.73 7.28 -1.09
CA ASP A 217 0.41 5.92 -0.64
C ASP A 217 -0.57 5.93 0.54
N ALA A 218 -0.37 6.82 1.52
CA ALA A 218 -1.26 6.96 2.67
C ALA A 218 -2.66 7.46 2.28
N GLU A 219 -2.76 8.39 1.33
CA GLU A 219 -4.04 8.88 0.81
C GLU A 219 -4.81 7.78 0.06
N TRP A 220 -4.11 6.94 -0.70
CA TRP A 220 -4.71 5.78 -1.37
C TRP A 220 -5.25 4.76 -0.38
N ASP A 221 -4.45 4.37 0.62
CA ASP A 221 -4.87 3.43 1.66
C ASP A 221 -6.10 3.94 2.42
N ASN A 222 -6.15 5.24 2.71
CA ASN A 222 -7.31 5.87 3.34
C ASN A 222 -8.56 5.85 2.43
N ALA A 223 -8.40 6.10 1.12
CA ALA A 223 -9.51 6.07 0.16
C ALA A 223 -10.10 4.66 0.04
N VAL A 224 -9.25 3.62 -0.05
CA VAL A 224 -9.66 2.21 -0.08
C VAL A 224 -10.40 1.83 1.20
N LEU A 225 -9.86 2.22 2.37
CA LEU A 225 -10.50 1.98 3.66
C LEU A 225 -11.90 2.63 3.75
N GLN A 226 -12.02 3.88 3.31
CA GLN A 226 -13.31 4.59 3.31
C GLN A 226 -14.32 3.90 2.38
N GLN A 227 -13.89 3.43 1.21
CA GLN A 227 -14.76 2.70 0.29
C GLN A 227 -15.25 1.38 0.90
N MET A 228 -14.36 0.62 1.54
CA MET A 228 -14.75 -0.61 2.25
C MET A 228 -15.76 -0.34 3.38
N MET A 229 -15.55 0.72 4.17
CA MET A 229 -16.49 1.11 5.24
C MET A 229 -17.86 1.49 4.68
N ARG A 230 -17.93 2.17 3.52
CA ARG A 230 -19.20 2.48 2.85
C ARG A 230 -19.92 1.23 2.38
N GLN A 231 -19.20 0.28 1.76
CA GLN A 231 -19.76 -1.00 1.33
C GLN A 231 -20.30 -1.81 2.52
N GLN A 232 -19.57 -1.88 3.63
CA GLN A 232 -20.03 -2.57 4.83
C GLN A 232 -21.32 -1.93 5.42
N ARG A 233 -21.42 -0.60 5.42
CA ARG A 233 -22.65 0.09 5.87
C ARG A 233 -23.83 -0.24 4.97
N GLN A 234 -23.66 -0.19 3.65
CA GLN A 234 -24.72 -0.54 2.70
C GLN A 234 -25.18 -2.00 2.87
N GLN A 235 -24.22 -2.91 3.05
CA GLN A 235 -24.55 -4.33 3.29
C GLN A 235 -25.31 -4.50 4.61
N MET A 236 -24.95 -3.77 5.65
CA MET A 236 -25.68 -3.78 6.93
C MET A 236 -27.12 -3.27 6.80
N GLU A 237 -27.32 -2.16 6.05
CA GLU A 237 -28.68 -1.63 5.81
C GLU A 237 -29.53 -2.61 5.03
N LEU A 238 -29.00 -3.22 3.95
CA LEU A 238 -29.70 -4.25 3.18
C LEU A 238 -30.04 -5.48 4.03
N SER A 239 -29.12 -5.89 4.89
CA SER A 239 -29.35 -7.01 5.82
C SER A 239 -30.48 -6.71 6.79
N LYS A 240 -30.50 -5.47 7.36
CA LYS A 240 -31.57 -5.01 8.27
C LYS A 240 -32.94 -5.03 7.58
N GLU A 241 -33.05 -4.48 6.37
CA GLU A 241 -34.28 -4.48 5.59
C GLU A 241 -34.73 -5.92 5.27
N THR A 242 -33.80 -6.82 4.95
CA THR A 242 -34.10 -8.22 4.64
C THR A 242 -34.66 -8.95 5.87
N VAL A 243 -34.06 -8.77 7.05
CA VAL A 243 -34.53 -9.36 8.32
C VAL A 243 -35.91 -8.82 8.69
N GLU A 244 -36.13 -7.52 8.51
CA GLU A 244 -37.43 -6.88 8.78
C GLU A 244 -38.53 -7.43 7.86
N LEU A 245 -38.25 -7.59 6.56
CA LEU A 245 -39.16 -8.21 5.60
C LEU A 245 -39.47 -9.68 5.94
N ILE A 246 -38.46 -10.45 6.35
CA ILE A 246 -38.65 -11.84 6.80
C ILE A 246 -39.56 -11.88 8.01
N ASN A 247 -39.34 -11.04 9.01
CA ASN A 247 -40.13 -10.96 10.22
C ASN A 247 -41.62 -10.62 9.92
N ILE A 248 -41.86 -9.62 9.05
CA ILE A 248 -43.19 -9.26 8.59
C ILE A 248 -43.86 -10.44 7.90
N LYS A 249 -43.17 -11.12 6.97
CA LYS A 249 -43.71 -12.27 6.24
C LYS A 249 -43.99 -13.46 7.16
N CYS A 250 -43.11 -13.74 8.13
CA CYS A 250 -43.35 -14.78 9.12
C CYS A 250 -44.57 -14.49 9.99
N HIS A 251 -44.74 -13.23 10.41
CA HIS A 251 -45.95 -12.80 11.13
C HIS A 251 -47.23 -13.00 10.31
N ASP A 252 -47.21 -12.62 9.02
CA ASP A 252 -48.34 -12.78 8.12
C ASP A 252 -48.68 -14.27 7.90
N ILE A 253 -47.67 -15.12 7.67
CA ILE A 253 -47.85 -16.57 7.53
C ILE A 253 -48.44 -17.17 8.81
N ARG A 254 -47.94 -16.77 9.98
CA ARG A 254 -48.48 -17.24 11.27
C ARG A 254 -49.95 -16.85 11.42
N LYS A 255 -50.35 -15.63 11.06
CA LYS A 255 -51.75 -15.18 11.09
C LYS A 255 -52.63 -16.02 10.15
N GLN A 256 -52.13 -16.35 8.95
CA GLN A 256 -52.85 -17.23 8.00
C GLN A 256 -52.96 -18.65 8.54
N LEU A 257 -51.93 -19.23 9.16
CA LEU A 257 -51.95 -20.56 9.79
C LEU A 257 -52.95 -20.63 10.93
N TYR A 258 -53.08 -19.57 11.75
CA TYR A 258 -54.13 -19.49 12.78
C TYR A 258 -55.54 -19.46 12.20
N THR A 259 -55.74 -18.86 11.03
CA THR A 259 -57.02 -18.79 10.34
C THR A 259 -57.41 -20.11 9.67
N LEU A 260 -56.42 -20.91 9.22
CA LEU A 260 -56.58 -22.21 8.61
C LEU A 260 -56.75 -23.36 9.62
N GLY A 261 -56.47 -23.11 10.89
CA GLY A 261 -56.39 -24.11 11.95
C GLY A 261 -57.66 -24.99 12.21
N SER A 262 -58.79 -24.69 11.53
CA SER A 262 -59.99 -25.51 11.53
C SER A 262 -60.11 -26.45 10.26
N ARG A 263 -59.16 -26.37 9.33
CA ARG A 263 -59.22 -27.05 8.02
C ARG A 263 -58.06 -27.98 7.69
N VAL A 264 -57.02 -28.02 8.56
CA VAL A 264 -55.78 -28.79 8.37
C VAL A 264 -55.62 -29.76 9.55
N PRO A 265 -55.13 -31.02 9.36
CA PRO A 265 -54.80 -31.92 10.44
C PRO A 265 -53.80 -31.28 11.44
N ALA A 266 -54.01 -31.57 12.72
CA ALA A 266 -53.23 -30.92 13.82
C ALA A 266 -51.69 -31.18 13.70
N GLU A 267 -51.30 -32.36 13.18
CA GLU A 267 -49.89 -32.73 12.96
C GLU A 267 -49.21 -31.89 11.87
N GLU A 268 -49.87 -31.70 10.71
CA GLU A 268 -49.38 -30.89 9.61
C GLU A 268 -49.30 -29.40 9.99
N LEU A 269 -50.27 -28.94 10.81
CA LEU A 269 -50.27 -27.56 11.32
C LEU A 269 -49.14 -27.31 12.30
N ASP A 270 -48.77 -28.32 13.10
CA ASP A 270 -47.67 -28.23 14.06
C ASP A 270 -46.29 -28.23 13.35
N GLU A 271 -46.13 -29.02 12.27
CA GLU A 271 -44.94 -28.99 11.43
C GLU A 271 -44.77 -27.64 10.70
N LEU A 272 -45.84 -27.09 10.15
CA LEU A 272 -45.82 -25.76 9.52
C LEU A 272 -45.54 -24.65 10.51
N LYS A 273 -46.11 -24.72 11.72
CA LYS A 273 -45.76 -23.76 12.82
C LYS A 273 -44.29 -23.85 13.18
N LYS A 274 -43.75 -25.05 13.39
CA LYS A 274 -42.32 -25.26 13.68
C LYS A 274 -41.42 -24.72 12.56
N ALA A 275 -41.80 -24.91 11.29
CA ALA A 275 -41.05 -24.36 10.15
C ALA A 275 -41.04 -22.82 10.15
N VAL A 276 -42.17 -22.17 10.49
CA VAL A 276 -42.26 -20.71 10.59
C VAL A 276 -41.53 -20.17 11.83
N ASP A 277 -41.62 -20.89 12.97
CA ASP A 277 -40.92 -20.51 14.21
C ASP A 277 -39.38 -20.60 14.08
N ILE A 278 -38.85 -21.33 13.10
CA ILE A 278 -37.43 -21.33 12.74
C ILE A 278 -36.99 -19.93 12.27
N TYR A 279 -37.84 -19.19 11.60
CA TYR A 279 -37.56 -17.86 11.09
C TYR A 279 -37.88 -16.73 12.07
N ASP A 280 -38.70 -17.02 13.10
CA ASP A 280 -39.12 -16.05 14.13
C ASP A 280 -38.21 -16.07 15.38
N SER A 281 -36.97 -16.54 15.24
CA SER A 281 -36.01 -16.48 16.34
C SER A 281 -35.69 -15.01 16.66
N THR A 282 -36.51 -14.41 17.55
CA THR A 282 -36.27 -13.06 18.09
C THR A 282 -35.03 -13.10 18.97
N VAL A 283 -33.90 -12.85 18.38
CA VAL A 283 -32.64 -12.64 19.12
C VAL A 283 -32.80 -11.34 19.90
N LYS A 284 -32.63 -11.37 21.21
CA LYS A 284 -32.68 -10.20 22.08
C LYS A 284 -31.46 -10.17 22.98
N THR A 285 -30.37 -9.65 22.46
CA THR A 285 -29.14 -9.47 23.23
C THR A 285 -29.10 -8.13 23.99
N GLY A 286 -29.97 -7.18 23.58
CA GLY A 286 -29.95 -5.80 24.03
C GLY A 286 -29.14 -4.85 23.16
N SER A 287 -28.65 -5.33 22.00
CA SER A 287 -28.06 -4.52 20.93
C SER A 287 -28.78 -4.79 19.62
N GLU A 288 -29.56 -3.84 19.12
CA GLU A 288 -30.31 -4.00 17.86
C GLU A 288 -29.41 -4.48 16.70
N THR A 289 -28.21 -3.94 16.58
CA THR A 289 -27.25 -4.32 15.53
C THR A 289 -26.80 -5.77 15.68
N LEU A 290 -26.50 -6.23 16.90
CA LEU A 290 -26.08 -7.60 17.13
C LEU A 290 -27.25 -8.56 16.95
N ASP A 291 -28.46 -8.15 17.33
CA ASP A 291 -29.68 -8.94 17.18
C ASP A 291 -29.99 -9.24 15.71
N VAL A 292 -29.91 -8.21 14.84
CA VAL A 292 -30.06 -8.34 13.39
C VAL A 292 -29.00 -9.28 12.80
N LEU A 293 -27.75 -9.07 13.18
CA LEU A 293 -26.65 -9.88 12.66
C LEU A 293 -26.76 -11.36 13.06
N LEU A 294 -27.06 -11.63 14.33
CA LEU A 294 -27.23 -13.00 14.82
C LEU A 294 -28.46 -13.67 14.23
N ALA A 295 -29.56 -12.96 14.00
CA ALA A 295 -30.73 -13.50 13.32
C ALA A 295 -30.38 -13.92 11.89
N GLU A 296 -29.72 -13.06 11.12
CA GLU A 296 -29.28 -13.35 9.75
C GLU A 296 -28.33 -14.57 9.70
N ARG A 297 -27.32 -14.59 10.55
CA ARG A 297 -26.33 -15.68 10.58
C ARG A 297 -26.91 -16.99 11.10
N SER A 298 -27.89 -16.93 12.02
CA SER A 298 -28.63 -18.12 12.48
C SER A 298 -29.40 -18.79 11.35
N ILE A 299 -30.02 -18.02 10.45
CA ILE A 299 -30.71 -18.54 9.27
C ILE A 299 -29.70 -19.25 8.34
N VAL A 300 -28.56 -18.63 8.08
CA VAL A 300 -27.51 -19.23 7.24
C VAL A 300 -26.96 -20.50 7.87
N CYS A 301 -26.70 -20.49 9.19
CA CYS A 301 -26.21 -21.67 9.93
C CYS A 301 -27.21 -22.84 9.85
N LYS A 302 -28.50 -22.58 10.13
CA LYS A 302 -29.56 -23.62 10.03
C LYS A 302 -29.64 -24.21 8.62
N GLY A 303 -29.61 -23.37 7.58
CA GLY A 303 -29.63 -23.82 6.20
C GLY A 303 -28.43 -24.67 5.79
N ARG A 304 -27.30 -24.59 6.51
CA ARG A 304 -26.09 -25.37 6.27
C ARG A 304 -25.85 -26.48 7.30
N GLY A 305 -26.80 -26.72 8.20
CA GLY A 305 -26.65 -27.72 9.27
C GLY A 305 -25.53 -27.38 10.26
N ILE A 306 -25.32 -26.09 10.53
CA ILE A 306 -24.33 -25.60 11.50
C ILE A 306 -25.03 -25.31 12.82
N GLN A 307 -24.53 -25.86 13.93
CA GLN A 307 -24.96 -25.52 15.27
C GLN A 307 -24.30 -24.19 15.69
N LEU A 308 -25.12 -23.15 15.88
CA LEU A 308 -24.66 -21.84 16.37
C LEU A 308 -25.24 -21.60 17.78
N ASP A 309 -24.39 -21.65 18.79
CA ASP A 309 -24.73 -21.35 20.17
C ASP A 309 -24.21 -19.97 20.54
N TYR A 310 -25.06 -19.13 21.12
CA TYR A 310 -24.61 -17.79 21.57
C TYR A 310 -25.18 -17.41 22.92
N MET A 311 -24.35 -16.73 23.70
CA MET A 311 -24.72 -16.09 24.95
C MET A 311 -24.13 -14.68 24.94
N ALA A 312 -24.95 -13.65 24.70
CA ALA A 312 -24.47 -12.30 24.49
C ALA A 312 -25.24 -11.27 25.31
N ASP A 313 -24.52 -10.50 26.14
CA ASP A 313 -25.01 -9.26 26.76
C ASP A 313 -24.69 -8.09 25.83
N GLY A 314 -25.53 -7.89 24.82
CA GLY A 314 -25.36 -6.85 23.80
C GLY A 314 -25.54 -5.43 24.32
N ALA A 315 -26.22 -5.25 25.45
CA ALA A 315 -26.35 -3.93 26.09
C ALA A 315 -25.01 -3.34 26.49
N LYS A 316 -24.02 -4.18 26.78
CA LYS A 316 -22.64 -3.78 27.09
C LYS A 316 -21.80 -3.33 25.87
N LEU A 317 -22.34 -3.46 24.66
CA LEU A 317 -21.72 -2.98 23.43
C LEU A 317 -22.05 -1.53 23.09
N SER A 318 -22.82 -0.82 23.92
CA SER A 318 -23.31 0.54 23.65
C SER A 318 -22.23 1.59 23.40
N PHE A 319 -20.98 1.36 23.81
CA PHE A 319 -19.84 2.23 23.54
C PHE A 319 -19.24 2.02 22.14
N LEU A 320 -19.58 0.91 21.47
CA LEU A 320 -19.19 0.65 20.07
C LEU A 320 -20.25 1.24 19.13
N LYS A 321 -19.79 1.77 18.00
CA LYS A 321 -20.70 2.23 16.95
C LYS A 321 -21.37 1.03 16.25
N PRO A 322 -22.59 1.17 15.71
CA PRO A 322 -23.26 0.08 15.00
C PRO A 322 -22.43 -0.57 13.92
N GLY A 323 -21.70 0.23 13.09
CA GLY A 323 -20.80 -0.29 12.06
C GLY A 323 -19.59 -1.06 12.62
N GLU A 324 -19.10 -0.71 13.81
CA GLU A 324 -18.01 -1.44 14.49
C GLU A 324 -18.52 -2.80 15.02
N ILE A 325 -19.71 -2.83 15.61
CA ILE A 325 -20.38 -4.07 16.05
C ILE A 325 -20.58 -5.00 14.86
N TYR A 326 -21.17 -4.49 13.76
CA TYR A 326 -21.39 -5.29 12.56
C TYR A 326 -20.08 -5.81 11.95
N SER A 327 -19.04 -4.97 11.87
CA SER A 327 -17.76 -5.37 11.33
C SER A 327 -17.03 -6.39 12.22
N LEU A 328 -17.06 -6.21 13.54
CA LEU A 328 -16.38 -7.10 14.47
C LEU A 328 -17.03 -8.49 14.48
N PHE A 329 -18.35 -8.54 14.73
CA PHE A 329 -19.08 -9.80 14.85
C PHE A 329 -19.35 -10.45 13.47
N GLY A 330 -19.61 -9.65 12.44
CA GLY A 330 -19.82 -10.12 11.08
C GLY A 330 -18.60 -10.83 10.55
N ASN A 331 -17.43 -10.18 10.59
CA ASN A 331 -16.18 -10.80 10.14
C ASN A 331 -15.82 -12.06 10.96
N ALA A 332 -16.08 -12.05 12.26
CA ALA A 332 -15.78 -13.20 13.10
C ALA A 332 -16.72 -14.39 12.79
N LEU A 333 -18.04 -14.14 12.66
CA LEU A 333 -19.04 -15.16 12.31
C LEU A 333 -18.86 -15.69 10.89
N ASP A 334 -18.59 -14.82 9.92
CA ASP A 334 -18.34 -15.23 8.53
C ASP A 334 -17.12 -16.16 8.42
N ASN A 335 -16.03 -15.82 9.10
CA ASN A 335 -14.86 -16.68 9.18
C ASN A 335 -15.17 -18.03 9.82
N ALA A 336 -15.96 -18.04 10.91
CA ALA A 336 -16.36 -19.28 11.57
C ALA A 336 -17.26 -20.15 10.68
N ILE A 337 -18.27 -19.56 10.02
CA ILE A 337 -19.17 -20.25 9.11
C ILE A 337 -18.40 -20.86 7.93
N GLU A 338 -17.45 -20.11 7.36
CA GLU A 338 -16.60 -20.61 6.28
C GLU A 338 -15.73 -21.79 6.74
N ALA A 339 -15.16 -21.73 7.94
CA ALA A 339 -14.30 -22.76 8.48
C ALA A 339 -15.05 -24.08 8.77
N VAL A 340 -16.30 -24.01 9.27
CA VAL A 340 -17.06 -25.21 9.64
C VAL A 340 -17.89 -25.78 8.50
N THR A 341 -18.18 -25.00 7.45
CA THR A 341 -19.01 -25.47 6.31
C THR A 341 -18.49 -26.75 5.64
N PRO A 342 -17.18 -26.93 5.41
CA PRO A 342 -16.65 -28.14 4.78
C PRO A 342 -16.56 -29.35 5.73
N LEU A 343 -16.77 -29.18 7.04
CA LEU A 343 -16.62 -30.23 8.04
C LEU A 343 -17.80 -31.21 8.00
N GLU A 344 -17.62 -32.40 8.60
CA GLU A 344 -18.69 -33.34 8.86
C GLU A 344 -19.80 -32.72 9.74
N PRO A 345 -21.08 -33.10 9.56
CA PRO A 345 -22.20 -32.46 10.25
C PRO A 345 -22.05 -32.34 11.77
N ASP A 346 -21.53 -33.38 12.42
CA ASP A 346 -21.34 -33.45 13.87
C ASP A 346 -20.25 -32.49 14.37
N ARG A 347 -19.43 -31.95 13.49
CA ARG A 347 -18.36 -31.02 13.79
C ARG A 347 -18.66 -29.58 13.38
N ARG A 348 -19.87 -29.31 12.84
CA ARG A 348 -20.28 -27.96 12.44
C ARG A 348 -20.80 -27.18 13.63
N TYR A 349 -19.86 -26.72 14.46
CA TYR A 349 -20.16 -26.00 15.68
C TYR A 349 -19.49 -24.62 15.71
N ILE A 350 -20.27 -23.62 16.16
CA ILE A 350 -19.83 -22.24 16.42
C ILE A 350 -20.38 -21.79 17.75
N GLY A 351 -19.52 -21.34 18.65
CA GLY A 351 -19.88 -20.77 19.96
C GLY A 351 -19.51 -19.28 20.03
N LEU A 352 -20.43 -18.43 20.49
CA LEU A 352 -20.22 -17.01 20.75
C LEU A 352 -20.58 -16.66 22.17
N GLN A 353 -19.66 -15.98 22.89
CA GLN A 353 -19.90 -15.46 24.23
C GLN A 353 -19.53 -13.98 24.28
N VAL A 354 -20.44 -13.15 24.81
CA VAL A 354 -20.20 -11.73 25.09
C VAL A 354 -20.64 -11.47 26.53
N ARG A 355 -19.68 -11.21 27.41
CA ARG A 355 -19.96 -11.00 28.86
C ARG A 355 -18.97 -10.03 29.48
N VAL A 356 -19.32 -9.52 30.65
CA VAL A 356 -18.43 -8.69 31.46
C VAL A 356 -17.71 -9.54 32.48
N GLU A 357 -16.38 -9.49 32.49
CA GLU A 357 -15.52 -10.15 33.47
C GLU A 357 -14.54 -9.12 34.04
N ARG A 358 -14.53 -8.96 35.36
CA ARG A 358 -13.59 -8.08 36.08
C ARG A 358 -13.50 -6.65 35.52
N GLY A 359 -14.63 -6.07 35.10
CA GLY A 359 -14.69 -4.72 34.54
C GLY A 359 -14.25 -4.62 33.04
N MET A 360 -14.00 -5.74 32.40
CA MET A 360 -13.68 -5.82 30.97
C MET A 360 -14.82 -6.50 30.22
N LEU A 361 -15.15 -6.00 29.03
CA LEU A 361 -15.98 -6.73 28.08
C LEU A 361 -15.14 -7.83 27.42
N VAL A 362 -15.58 -9.06 27.58
CA VAL A 362 -14.95 -10.24 26.99
C VAL A 362 -15.83 -10.77 25.87
N ILE A 363 -15.29 -10.82 24.67
CA ILE A 363 -15.92 -11.42 23.50
C ILE A 363 -15.11 -12.67 23.18
N ARG A 364 -15.73 -13.84 23.23
CA ARG A 364 -15.12 -15.11 22.82
C ARG A 364 -15.91 -15.72 21.69
N MET A 365 -15.22 -16.15 20.66
CA MET A 365 -15.78 -16.95 19.59
C MET A 365 -14.91 -18.17 19.36
N GLU A 366 -15.56 -19.32 19.24
CA GLU A 366 -14.87 -20.58 18.94
C GLU A 366 -15.62 -21.34 17.85
N ASN A 367 -14.86 -22.07 17.05
CA ASN A 367 -15.40 -22.94 16.01
C ASN A 367 -14.47 -24.13 15.77
N CYS A 368 -15.06 -25.24 15.29
CA CYS A 368 -14.26 -26.38 14.84
C CYS A 368 -13.48 -26.05 13.57
N MET A 369 -12.34 -26.73 13.39
CA MET A 369 -11.51 -26.64 12.18
C MET A 369 -10.81 -27.97 11.90
N ASP A 370 -10.42 -28.21 10.64
CA ASP A 370 -9.60 -29.37 10.25
C ASP A 370 -8.12 -28.99 10.18
N GLU A 371 -7.80 -27.89 9.48
CA GLU A 371 -6.43 -27.46 9.27
C GLU A 371 -6.05 -26.29 10.18
N THR A 372 -4.92 -26.42 10.86
CA THR A 372 -4.37 -25.35 11.69
C THR A 372 -3.82 -24.24 10.79
N PRO A 373 -4.37 -23.00 10.84
CA PRO A 373 -3.86 -21.90 10.03
C PRO A 373 -2.45 -21.50 10.45
N ARG A 374 -1.64 -21.06 9.48
CA ARG A 374 -0.34 -20.43 9.79
C ARG A 374 -0.56 -19.04 10.35
N PHE A 375 0.18 -18.72 11.42
CA PHE A 375 0.12 -17.39 12.05
C PHE A 375 1.32 -16.56 11.64
N VAL A 376 1.08 -15.27 11.29
CA VAL A 376 2.12 -14.26 11.09
C VAL A 376 1.68 -13.02 11.87
N ASP A 377 2.56 -12.50 12.72
CA ASP A 377 2.27 -11.38 13.63
C ASP A 377 1.01 -11.59 14.50
N GLY A 378 0.78 -12.86 14.91
CA GLY A 378 -0.38 -13.24 15.71
C GLY A 378 -1.73 -13.23 14.96
N LEU A 379 -1.73 -13.13 13.63
CA LEU A 379 -2.91 -13.24 12.78
C LEU A 379 -2.85 -14.49 11.91
N PRO A 380 -3.98 -15.21 11.74
CA PRO A 380 -4.03 -16.34 10.83
C PRO A 380 -3.87 -15.86 9.38
N GLN A 381 -3.03 -16.56 8.61
CA GLN A 381 -2.91 -16.34 7.18
C GLN A 381 -4.09 -16.95 6.44
N THR A 382 -4.58 -16.24 5.43
CA THR A 382 -5.60 -16.78 4.52
C THR A 382 -5.02 -17.89 3.65
N THR A 383 -5.76 -18.97 3.50
CA THR A 383 -5.46 -20.08 2.58
C THR A 383 -5.97 -19.83 1.17
N LYS A 384 -6.71 -18.74 0.92
CA LYS A 384 -7.28 -18.39 -0.38
C LYS A 384 -6.24 -17.71 -1.28
N GLY A 385 -6.17 -18.12 -2.56
CA GLY A 385 -5.12 -17.78 -3.53
C GLY A 385 -5.01 -16.32 -3.96
N ASP A 386 -5.92 -15.43 -3.55
CA ASP A 386 -5.85 -14.00 -3.88
C ASP A 386 -5.57 -13.17 -2.61
N ALA A 387 -4.28 -13.13 -2.25
CA ALA A 387 -3.77 -12.45 -1.05
C ALA A 387 -4.06 -10.93 -1.02
N ARG A 388 -4.47 -10.33 -2.15
CA ARG A 388 -4.75 -8.89 -2.25
C ARG A 388 -6.11 -8.49 -1.70
N TRP A 389 -7.09 -9.41 -1.64
CA TRP A 389 -8.47 -9.13 -1.23
C TRP A 389 -8.92 -9.89 0.02
N HIS A 390 -8.10 -10.82 0.56
CA HIS A 390 -8.41 -11.64 1.73
C HIS A 390 -7.48 -11.29 2.92
N GLY A 391 -8.01 -11.42 4.13
CA GLY A 391 -7.30 -11.09 5.38
C GLY A 391 -7.68 -9.72 5.98
N PHE A 392 -8.56 -8.95 5.33
CA PHE A 392 -9.04 -7.67 5.87
C PHE A 392 -9.98 -7.85 7.06
N GLY A 393 -10.77 -8.92 7.10
CA GLY A 393 -11.72 -9.18 8.19
C GLY A 393 -11.03 -9.28 9.54
N VAL A 394 -9.98 -10.08 9.64
CA VAL A 394 -9.19 -10.27 10.87
C VAL A 394 -8.45 -8.99 11.27
N LYS A 395 -7.90 -8.25 10.30
CA LYS A 395 -7.27 -6.94 10.54
C LYS A 395 -8.27 -5.90 11.02
N SER A 396 -9.51 -5.94 10.49
CA SER A 396 -10.61 -5.07 10.92
C SER A 396 -10.99 -5.34 12.38
N ILE A 397 -11.12 -6.62 12.77
CA ILE A 397 -11.37 -7.02 14.14
C ILE A 397 -10.29 -6.46 15.08
N ARG A 398 -9.00 -6.70 14.77
CA ARG A 398 -7.88 -6.19 15.57
C ARG A 398 -7.93 -4.68 15.70
N ARG A 399 -8.11 -3.97 14.60
CA ARG A 399 -8.15 -2.50 14.58
C ARG A 399 -9.26 -1.93 15.45
N ILE A 400 -10.49 -2.49 15.38
CA ILE A 400 -11.61 -2.04 16.18
C ILE A 400 -11.30 -2.23 17.68
N VAL A 401 -10.80 -3.39 18.06
CA VAL A 401 -10.49 -3.70 19.46
C VAL A 401 -9.38 -2.78 19.98
N GLU A 402 -8.31 -2.57 19.22
CA GLU A 402 -7.17 -1.69 19.57
C GLU A 402 -7.59 -0.21 19.66
N GLN A 403 -8.48 0.28 18.80
CA GLN A 403 -9.02 1.64 18.83
C GLN A 403 -9.78 1.95 20.13
N HIS A 404 -10.36 0.92 20.75
CA HIS A 404 -11.04 1.03 22.05
C HIS A 404 -10.14 0.65 23.24
N GLY A 405 -8.82 0.58 23.03
CA GLY A 405 -7.82 0.26 24.07
C GLY A 405 -7.86 -1.19 24.53
N GLY A 406 -8.43 -2.08 23.71
CA GLY A 406 -8.53 -3.50 23.98
C GLY A 406 -7.40 -4.32 23.36
N THR A 407 -7.43 -5.62 23.59
CA THR A 407 -6.52 -6.59 22.99
C THR A 407 -7.30 -7.75 22.38
N VAL A 408 -6.79 -8.31 21.27
CA VAL A 408 -7.36 -9.48 20.62
C VAL A 408 -6.31 -10.58 20.52
N THR A 409 -6.69 -11.80 20.87
CA THR A 409 -5.88 -12.99 20.73
C THR A 409 -6.60 -14.02 19.86
N MET A 410 -5.86 -14.70 19.02
CA MET A 410 -6.36 -15.77 18.16
C MET A 410 -5.47 -16.98 18.32
N GLN A 411 -6.08 -18.14 18.56
CA GLN A 411 -5.39 -19.38 18.81
C GLN A 411 -6.05 -20.53 18.04
N ALA A 412 -5.26 -21.49 17.62
CA ALA A 412 -5.71 -22.71 16.97
C ALA A 412 -5.06 -23.89 17.68
N GLY A 413 -5.87 -24.87 18.12
CA GLY A 413 -5.41 -26.06 18.81
C GLY A 413 -6.58 -27.00 19.12
N ASP A 414 -6.29 -28.28 19.27
CA ASP A 414 -7.29 -29.33 19.61
C ASP A 414 -8.50 -29.38 18.68
N GLY A 415 -8.28 -29.10 17.36
CA GLY A 415 -9.35 -29.08 16.38
C GLY A 415 -10.30 -27.87 16.48
N MET A 416 -9.93 -26.85 17.29
CA MET A 416 -10.72 -25.65 17.54
C MET A 416 -9.92 -24.38 17.19
N PHE A 417 -10.57 -23.43 16.56
CA PHE A 417 -10.11 -22.04 16.46
C PHE A 417 -10.80 -21.20 17.54
N ARG A 418 -10.04 -20.37 18.23
CA ARG A 418 -10.54 -19.50 19.30
C ARG A 418 -10.09 -18.07 19.08
N LEU A 419 -11.04 -17.15 19.06
CA LEU A 419 -10.84 -15.71 19.05
C LEU A 419 -11.29 -15.17 20.39
N ALA A 420 -10.45 -14.39 21.07
CA ALA A 420 -10.81 -13.69 22.30
C ALA A 420 -10.43 -12.20 22.19
N ALA A 421 -11.40 -11.33 22.36
CA ALA A 421 -11.20 -9.89 22.44
C ALA A 421 -11.58 -9.38 23.85
N LEU A 422 -10.71 -8.55 24.41
CA LEU A 422 -10.86 -7.92 25.71
C LEU A 422 -10.93 -6.40 25.50
N LEU A 423 -12.02 -5.76 25.90
CA LEU A 423 -12.21 -4.31 25.78
C LEU A 423 -12.48 -3.72 27.16
N PRO A 424 -11.82 -2.62 27.55
CA PRO A 424 -12.12 -1.93 28.80
C PRO A 424 -13.50 -1.30 28.71
N LEU A 425 -14.35 -1.53 29.71
CA LEU A 425 -15.58 -0.78 29.92
C LEU A 425 -15.19 0.57 30.52
N LYS A 426 -15.41 1.65 29.80
CA LYS A 426 -15.21 3.02 30.29
C LYS A 426 -16.37 3.44 31.17
#